data_810297d11ef142a09214cbea8185e23b
#
_entry.id   810297d11ef142a09214cbea8185e23b
#
_cell.length_a   1.000
_cell.length_b   1.000
_cell.length_c   1.000
_cell.angle_alpha   90.00
_cell.angle_beta   90.00
_cell.angle_gamma   90.00
#
_symmetry.space_group_name_H-M   'P 1'
#
loop_
_entity.id
_entity.type
_entity.pdbx_description
1 polymer ?
#
loop_
_entity_poly.entity_id
_entity_poly.type
_entity_poly.pdbx_seq_one_letter_code
_entity_poly.pdbx_strand_id
1 'polypeptide(L)'
;MRYLIASDIHGALPAAEALMTRFHEEGADRLLLLGDLLYHGPRNPLPEGYAPAEVAKLLNGYADRITAVRGNCDAEVDQMVLDFPCLGDYALVVDADTTLMLTHGHLDLSRVVAGLPAGSFVLSGHTHVKGIGPEVAPAFVKDAGAADSGSKGGAAETYTVPSARSSIIFVNPGSIGHPKDGSASYAVWDNGTVELR
;
A
#
# COMPACT_ATOMS: atom_id res chain seq x y z
N MET A 1 -6.28 7.97 13.77
CA MET A 1 -5.72 6.61 13.96
C MET A 1 -4.35 6.52 13.32
N ARG A 2 -3.51 5.58 13.80
CA ARG A 2 -2.18 5.34 13.21
C ARG A 2 -2.24 4.07 12.37
N TYR A 3 -1.92 4.18 11.09
CA TYR A 3 -1.91 3.05 10.15
C TYR A 3 -0.48 2.76 9.68
N LEU A 4 -0.10 1.49 9.64
CA LEU A 4 1.05 1.05 8.88
C LEU A 4 0.55 0.57 7.51
N ILE A 5 1.19 1.01 6.43
CA ILE A 5 0.79 0.77 5.05
C ILE A 5 1.91 0.04 4.34
N ALA A 6 1.62 -1.14 3.80
CA ALA A 6 2.62 -1.97 3.12
C ALA A 6 2.03 -2.63 1.87
N SER A 7 2.88 -3.09 0.96
CA SER A 7 2.51 -3.73 -0.29
C SER A 7 3.54 -4.77 -0.71
N ASP A 8 3.13 -5.66 -1.61
CA ASP A 8 4.04 -6.51 -2.39
C ASP A 8 4.95 -7.36 -1.49
N ILE A 9 4.33 -8.14 -0.58
CA ILE A 9 5.01 -9.10 0.32
C ILE A 9 5.51 -10.30 -0.48
N HIS A 10 4.71 -10.76 -1.46
CA HIS A 10 5.05 -11.85 -2.37
C HIS A 10 5.49 -13.15 -1.68
N GLY A 11 4.91 -13.47 -0.52
CA GLY A 11 5.21 -14.70 0.22
C GLY A 11 6.58 -14.74 0.90
N ALA A 12 7.29 -13.61 0.98
CA ALA A 12 8.57 -13.47 1.66
C ALA A 12 8.38 -13.46 3.18
N LEU A 13 8.55 -14.61 3.85
CA LEU A 13 8.31 -14.73 5.29
C LEU A 13 9.21 -13.79 6.12
N PRO A 14 10.54 -13.69 5.90
CA PRO A 14 11.36 -12.77 6.68
C PRO A 14 10.92 -11.31 6.56
N ALA A 15 10.45 -10.92 5.36
CA ALA A 15 9.93 -9.57 5.14
C ALA A 15 8.61 -9.33 5.87
N ALA A 16 7.70 -10.32 5.88
CA ALA A 16 6.47 -10.26 6.63
C ALA A 16 6.70 -10.20 8.16
N GLU A 17 7.64 -10.98 8.68
CA GLU A 17 8.04 -10.93 10.10
C GLU A 17 8.63 -9.56 10.49
N ALA A 18 9.50 -9.02 9.64
CA ALA A 18 10.03 -7.67 9.84
C ALA A 18 8.91 -6.61 9.81
N LEU A 19 7.95 -6.72 8.87
CA LEU A 19 6.78 -5.84 8.81
C LEU A 19 5.98 -5.89 10.11
N MET A 20 5.71 -7.07 10.67
CA MET A 20 4.96 -7.19 11.91
C MET A 20 5.74 -6.64 13.12
N THR A 21 7.06 -6.76 13.11
CA THR A 21 7.91 -6.09 14.10
C THR A 21 7.74 -4.57 14.02
N ARG A 22 7.80 -4.00 12.81
CA ARG A 22 7.56 -2.56 12.60
C ARG A 22 6.16 -2.13 12.99
N PHE A 23 5.16 -2.96 12.71
CA PHE A 23 3.78 -2.70 13.12
C PHE A 23 3.64 -2.47 14.63
N HIS A 24 4.37 -3.24 15.44
CA HIS A 24 4.41 -3.06 16.88
C HIS A 24 5.27 -1.87 17.33
N GLU A 25 6.45 -1.69 16.74
CA GLU A 25 7.36 -0.60 17.07
C GLU A 25 6.76 0.77 16.75
N GLU A 26 6.03 0.89 15.63
CA GLU A 26 5.31 2.10 15.23
C GLU A 26 4.05 2.34 16.09
N GLY A 27 3.62 1.39 16.89
CA GLY A 27 2.38 1.48 17.66
C GLY A 27 1.15 1.65 16.76
N ALA A 28 1.17 1.03 15.58
CA ALA A 28 0.08 1.17 14.61
C ALA A 28 -1.19 0.48 15.10
N ASP A 29 -2.33 1.16 14.92
CA ASP A 29 -3.65 0.62 15.27
C ASP A 29 -4.10 -0.45 14.29
N ARG A 30 -3.83 -0.25 13.00
CA ARG A 30 -4.21 -1.14 11.89
C ARG A 30 -3.13 -1.23 10.83
N LEU A 31 -3.14 -2.35 10.10
CA LEU A 31 -2.28 -2.63 8.95
C LEU A 31 -3.11 -2.53 7.66
N LEU A 32 -2.68 -1.68 6.73
CA LEU A 32 -3.27 -1.52 5.42
C LEU A 32 -2.38 -2.21 4.38
N LEU A 33 -2.88 -3.27 3.75
CA LEU A 33 -2.14 -4.07 2.77
C LEU A 33 -2.66 -3.78 1.36
N LEU A 34 -1.75 -3.37 0.48
CA LEU A 34 -2.10 -2.92 -0.88
C LEU A 34 -1.98 -4.04 -1.93
N GLY A 35 -2.05 -5.31 -1.51
CA GLY A 35 -2.08 -6.47 -2.41
C GLY A 35 -0.73 -7.13 -2.65
N ASP A 36 -0.75 -8.19 -3.48
CA ASP A 36 0.37 -9.07 -3.80
C ASP A 36 0.98 -9.72 -2.53
N LEU A 37 0.11 -10.44 -1.78
CA LEU A 37 0.44 -10.92 -0.44
C LEU A 37 1.23 -12.23 -0.45
N LEU A 38 0.75 -13.26 -1.15
CA LEU A 38 1.26 -14.63 -1.01
C LEU A 38 2.05 -15.13 -2.20
N TYR A 39 1.59 -14.88 -3.43
CA TYR A 39 2.23 -15.37 -4.63
C TYR A 39 3.34 -14.43 -5.14
N HIS A 40 4.51 -15.00 -5.48
CA HIS A 40 5.65 -14.21 -5.93
C HIS A 40 5.48 -13.57 -7.32
N GLY A 41 4.49 -14.04 -8.10
CA GLY A 41 4.26 -13.61 -9.47
C GLY A 41 5.16 -14.34 -10.49
N PRO A 42 4.68 -14.56 -11.73
CA PRO A 42 5.38 -15.41 -12.71
C PRO A 42 6.65 -14.76 -13.28
N ARG A 43 6.83 -13.46 -13.10
CA ARG A 43 7.95 -12.69 -13.66
C ARG A 43 9.01 -12.31 -12.62
N ASN A 44 8.71 -12.47 -11.34
CA ASN A 44 9.65 -12.16 -10.27
C ASN A 44 10.44 -13.42 -9.89
N PRO A 45 11.72 -13.30 -9.49
CA PRO A 45 12.41 -14.39 -8.84
C PRO A 45 11.71 -14.75 -7.53
N LEU A 46 11.91 -15.97 -7.05
CA LEU A 46 11.46 -16.33 -5.70
C LEU A 46 12.17 -15.46 -4.68
N PRO A 47 11.44 -14.76 -3.81
CA PRO A 47 12.06 -13.98 -2.75
C PRO A 47 12.75 -14.91 -1.74
N GLU A 48 13.73 -14.37 -1.05
CA GLU A 48 14.38 -15.08 0.05
C GLU A 48 13.36 -15.49 1.11
N GLY A 49 13.44 -16.74 1.56
CA GLY A 49 12.51 -17.28 2.56
C GLY A 49 11.06 -17.36 2.08
N TYR A 50 10.82 -17.60 0.77
CA TYR A 50 9.48 -17.76 0.20
C TYR A 50 8.71 -18.88 0.91
N ALA A 51 7.70 -18.53 1.69
CA ALA A 51 6.88 -19.43 2.49
C ALA A 51 5.44 -18.89 2.63
N PRO A 52 4.63 -18.88 1.56
CA PRO A 52 3.33 -18.21 1.54
C PRO A 52 2.35 -18.75 2.59
N ALA A 53 2.40 -20.04 2.92
CA ALA A 53 1.55 -20.63 3.97
C ALA A 53 1.88 -20.06 5.36
N GLU A 54 3.16 -19.84 5.66
CA GLU A 54 3.59 -19.25 6.94
C GLU A 54 3.29 -17.75 6.97
N VAL A 55 3.39 -17.04 5.83
CA VAL A 55 2.94 -15.63 5.71
C VAL A 55 1.45 -15.52 5.98
N ALA A 56 0.62 -16.39 5.38
CA ALA A 56 -0.82 -16.41 5.65
C ALA A 56 -1.12 -16.63 7.14
N LYS A 57 -0.47 -17.62 7.76
CA LYS A 57 -0.62 -17.91 9.19
C LYS A 57 -0.21 -16.73 10.08
N LEU A 58 0.90 -16.06 9.73
CA LEU A 58 1.36 -14.86 10.45
C LEU A 58 0.33 -13.74 10.37
N LEU A 59 -0.15 -13.41 9.17
CA LEU A 59 -1.12 -12.35 8.95
C LEU A 59 -2.48 -12.65 9.59
N ASN A 60 -2.94 -13.91 9.57
CA ASN A 60 -4.19 -14.33 10.20
C ASN A 60 -4.20 -14.07 11.72
N GLY A 61 -3.03 -14.08 12.37
CA GLY A 61 -2.92 -13.65 13.77
C GLY A 61 -3.31 -12.19 14.02
N TYR A 62 -3.52 -11.39 12.97
CA TYR A 62 -3.88 -9.97 13.01
C TYR A 62 -5.09 -9.63 12.13
N ALA A 63 -5.89 -10.64 11.77
CA ALA A 63 -6.98 -10.49 10.81
C ALA A 63 -7.97 -9.35 11.16
N ASP A 64 -8.25 -9.16 12.45
CA ASP A 64 -9.14 -8.11 12.98
C ASP A 64 -8.55 -6.69 12.84
N ARG A 65 -7.24 -6.58 12.60
CA ARG A 65 -6.50 -5.32 12.45
C ARG A 65 -6.03 -5.06 11.02
N ILE A 66 -6.32 -5.95 10.08
CA ILE A 66 -5.93 -5.81 8.68
C ILE A 66 -7.10 -5.26 7.84
N THR A 67 -6.77 -4.37 6.92
CA THR A 67 -7.60 -4.01 5.76
C THR A 67 -6.75 -4.22 4.52
N ALA A 68 -7.19 -5.08 3.60
CA ALA A 68 -6.43 -5.43 2.42
C ALA A 68 -7.23 -5.21 1.14
N VAL A 69 -6.51 -4.99 0.04
CA VAL A 69 -7.06 -4.94 -1.32
C VAL A 69 -6.32 -5.95 -2.20
N ARG A 70 -6.92 -6.32 -3.33
CA ARG A 70 -6.39 -7.31 -4.25
C ARG A 70 -5.25 -6.75 -5.10
N GLY A 71 -4.12 -7.45 -5.12
CA GLY A 71 -3.06 -7.27 -6.10
C GLY A 71 -3.28 -8.09 -7.37
N ASN A 72 -2.39 -7.94 -8.33
CA ASN A 72 -2.46 -8.70 -9.59
C ASN A 72 -2.01 -10.17 -9.43
N CYS A 73 -1.33 -10.49 -8.35
CA CYS A 73 -0.93 -11.86 -8.03
C CYS A 73 -1.88 -12.55 -7.04
N ASP A 74 -2.82 -11.81 -6.44
CA ASP A 74 -3.78 -12.37 -5.49
C ASP A 74 -4.96 -13.01 -6.22
N ALA A 75 -5.39 -14.19 -5.76
CA ALA A 75 -6.42 -14.99 -6.37
C ALA A 75 -7.42 -15.52 -5.32
N GLU A 76 -8.49 -16.15 -5.78
CA GLU A 76 -9.53 -16.74 -4.92
C GLU A 76 -8.95 -17.75 -3.92
N VAL A 77 -7.85 -18.44 -4.28
CA VAL A 77 -7.17 -19.39 -3.39
C VAL A 77 -6.56 -18.68 -2.17
N ASP A 78 -6.12 -17.44 -2.31
CA ASP A 78 -5.57 -16.67 -1.18
C ASP A 78 -6.67 -16.35 -0.16
N GLN A 79 -7.88 -16.02 -0.64
CA GLN A 79 -9.03 -15.84 0.26
C GLN A 79 -9.46 -17.12 0.99
N MET A 80 -9.10 -18.30 0.49
CA MET A 80 -9.41 -19.56 1.17
C MET A 80 -8.48 -19.80 2.38
N VAL A 81 -7.35 -19.11 2.46
CA VAL A 81 -6.33 -19.29 3.51
C VAL A 81 -6.14 -18.05 4.37
N LEU A 82 -6.65 -16.89 3.95
CA LEU A 82 -6.61 -15.65 4.72
C LEU A 82 -7.94 -15.41 5.44
N ASP A 83 -7.87 -15.10 6.73
CA ASP A 83 -9.03 -14.88 7.63
C ASP A 83 -9.56 -13.43 7.55
N PHE A 84 -9.08 -12.63 6.61
CA PHE A 84 -9.55 -11.27 6.34
C PHE A 84 -9.85 -11.09 4.84
N PRO A 85 -10.76 -10.19 4.44
CA PRO A 85 -11.04 -9.91 3.03
C PRO A 85 -9.79 -9.40 2.30
N CYS A 86 -9.45 -10.02 1.16
CA CYS A 86 -8.27 -9.65 0.36
C CYS A 86 -8.55 -9.47 -1.15
N LEU A 87 -9.79 -9.65 -1.62
CA LEU A 87 -10.14 -9.63 -3.04
C LEU A 87 -10.87 -8.35 -3.50
N GLY A 88 -10.98 -7.33 -2.66
CA GLY A 88 -11.54 -6.05 -3.07
C GLY A 88 -10.59 -5.30 -4.00
N ASP A 89 -11.08 -4.79 -5.14
CA ASP A 89 -10.26 -4.02 -6.09
C ASP A 89 -9.75 -2.69 -5.49
N TYR A 90 -10.52 -2.14 -4.56
CA TYR A 90 -10.13 -1.00 -3.73
C TYR A 90 -10.89 -1.02 -2.39
N ALA A 91 -10.42 -0.22 -1.45
CA ALA A 91 -11.10 0.07 -0.19
C ALA A 91 -10.99 1.56 0.13
N LEU A 92 -11.95 2.08 0.88
CA LEU A 92 -11.92 3.46 1.39
C LEU A 92 -11.82 3.40 2.91
N VAL A 93 -10.83 4.07 3.46
CA VAL A 93 -10.68 4.31 4.89
C VAL A 93 -10.84 5.80 5.12
N VAL A 94 -11.76 6.17 6.02
CA VAL A 94 -11.97 7.57 6.40
C VAL A 94 -11.38 7.78 7.79
N ASP A 95 -10.39 8.67 7.89
CA ASP A 95 -9.74 9.05 9.13
C ASP A 95 -9.96 10.56 9.35
N ALA A 96 -10.79 10.88 10.33
CA ALA A 96 -11.31 12.24 10.52
C ALA A 96 -11.93 12.78 9.20
N ASP A 97 -11.37 13.87 8.67
CA ASP A 97 -11.85 14.51 7.43
C ASP A 97 -11.07 14.06 6.17
N THR A 98 -10.24 13.04 6.27
CA THR A 98 -9.39 12.59 5.17
C THR A 98 -9.80 11.21 4.69
N THR A 99 -9.96 11.05 3.38
CA THR A 99 -10.23 9.77 2.74
C THR A 99 -8.93 9.18 2.22
N LEU A 100 -8.63 7.95 2.63
CA LEU A 100 -7.54 7.13 2.12
C LEU A 100 -8.16 6.06 1.20
N MET A 101 -7.86 6.12 -0.09
CA MET A 101 -8.23 5.08 -1.03
C MET A 101 -7.07 4.10 -1.16
N LEU A 102 -7.31 2.85 -0.80
CA LEU A 102 -6.38 1.75 -0.97
C LEU A 102 -6.65 1.10 -2.33
N THR A 103 -5.62 0.83 -3.09
CA THR A 103 -5.65 0.04 -4.32
C THR A 103 -4.28 -0.60 -4.55
N HIS A 104 -4.20 -1.63 -5.37
CA HIS A 104 -2.89 -2.12 -5.79
C HIS A 104 -2.28 -1.28 -6.92
N GLY A 105 -3.11 -0.68 -7.77
CA GLY A 105 -2.65 0.20 -8.85
C GLY A 105 -2.58 -0.46 -10.24
N HIS A 106 -2.97 -1.73 -10.38
CA HIS A 106 -2.95 -2.49 -11.64
C HIS A 106 -4.26 -2.40 -12.44
N LEU A 107 -5.37 -2.02 -11.80
CA LEU A 107 -6.68 -1.87 -12.43
C LEU A 107 -6.99 -0.40 -12.73
N ASP A 108 -7.74 -0.14 -13.80
CA ASP A 108 -8.23 1.21 -14.09
C ASP A 108 -9.37 1.60 -13.13
N LEU A 109 -9.04 2.41 -12.14
CA LEU A 109 -9.95 2.99 -11.17
C LEU A 109 -10.07 4.52 -11.32
N SER A 110 -9.78 5.05 -12.52
CA SER A 110 -9.82 6.50 -12.82
C SER A 110 -11.14 7.16 -12.42
N ARG A 111 -12.26 6.49 -12.64
CA ARG A 111 -13.60 7.00 -12.25
C ARG A 111 -13.79 7.06 -10.73
N VAL A 112 -13.22 6.12 -9.99
CA VAL A 112 -13.27 6.12 -8.52
C VAL A 112 -12.43 7.28 -7.99
N VAL A 113 -11.20 7.42 -8.49
CA VAL A 113 -10.30 8.52 -8.12
C VAL A 113 -10.92 9.88 -8.42
N ALA A 114 -11.56 10.06 -9.60
CA ALA A 114 -12.24 11.30 -9.97
C ALA A 114 -13.41 11.67 -9.04
N GLY A 115 -13.98 10.70 -8.35
CA GLY A 115 -15.06 10.90 -7.37
C GLY A 115 -14.58 11.17 -5.94
N LEU A 116 -13.28 11.11 -5.66
CA LEU A 116 -12.76 11.32 -4.31
C LEU A 116 -12.83 12.80 -3.90
N PRO A 117 -13.08 13.10 -2.62
CA PRO A 117 -12.95 14.45 -2.09
C PRO A 117 -11.54 15.02 -2.31
N ALA A 118 -11.44 16.32 -2.52
CA ALA A 118 -10.16 17.00 -2.59
C ALA A 118 -9.37 16.81 -1.27
N GLY A 119 -8.06 16.59 -1.37
CA GLY A 119 -7.21 16.25 -0.25
C GLY A 119 -7.24 14.79 0.18
N SER A 120 -7.89 13.92 -0.60
CA SER A 120 -7.80 12.47 -0.42
C SER A 120 -6.41 11.94 -0.80
N PHE A 121 -6.05 10.80 -0.23
CA PHE A 121 -4.85 10.05 -0.57
C PHE A 121 -5.22 8.79 -1.36
N VAL A 122 -4.45 8.51 -2.40
CA VAL A 122 -4.50 7.24 -3.13
C VAL A 122 -3.22 6.47 -2.80
N LEU A 123 -3.39 5.39 -2.06
CA LEU A 123 -2.32 4.51 -1.61
C LEU A 123 -2.23 3.33 -2.59
N SER A 124 -1.10 3.14 -3.26
CA SER A 124 -0.94 2.09 -4.28
C SER A 124 0.41 1.39 -4.17
N GLY A 125 0.46 0.10 -4.54
CA GLY A 125 1.67 -0.72 -4.65
C GLY A 125 2.10 -0.95 -6.10
N HIS A 126 2.31 -2.23 -6.47
CA HIS A 126 2.52 -2.76 -7.82
C HIS A 126 3.84 -2.39 -8.50
N THR A 127 4.28 -1.17 -8.41
CA THR A 127 5.53 -0.73 -9.07
C THR A 127 6.76 -1.16 -8.30
N HIS A 128 6.64 -1.44 -7.02
CA HIS A 128 7.72 -1.73 -6.04
C HIS A 128 8.71 -0.55 -5.87
N VAL A 129 8.27 0.66 -6.18
CA VAL A 129 9.05 1.90 -6.06
C VAL A 129 8.31 2.85 -5.14
N LYS A 130 8.95 3.21 -4.02
CA LYS A 130 8.36 4.11 -3.03
C LYS A 130 8.36 5.56 -3.49
N GLY A 131 7.41 6.33 -2.98
CA GLY A 131 7.34 7.78 -3.22
C GLY A 131 6.03 8.40 -2.74
N ILE A 132 6.04 9.74 -2.68
CA ILE A 132 4.86 10.56 -2.41
C ILE A 132 4.82 11.67 -3.46
N GLY A 133 3.78 11.68 -4.29
CA GLY A 133 3.60 12.67 -5.34
C GLY A 133 3.08 12.09 -6.66
N PRO A 134 2.98 12.92 -7.70
CA PRO A 134 2.43 12.52 -8.99
C PRO A 134 3.28 11.47 -9.74
N GLU A 135 4.58 11.38 -9.45
CA GLU A 135 5.50 10.42 -10.06
C GLU A 135 5.15 8.97 -9.70
N VAL A 136 4.56 8.72 -8.52
CA VAL A 136 4.11 7.41 -8.07
C VAL A 136 2.62 7.16 -8.31
N ALA A 137 1.92 8.09 -8.97
CA ALA A 137 0.54 7.88 -9.36
C ALA A 137 0.40 6.61 -10.20
N PRO A 138 -0.64 5.78 -9.98
CA PRO A 138 -0.92 4.63 -10.81
C PRO A 138 -1.06 5.01 -12.29
N ALA A 139 -0.67 4.10 -13.20
CA ALA A 139 -0.65 4.37 -14.64
C ALA A 139 -1.99 4.89 -15.18
N PHE A 140 -3.10 4.37 -14.70
CA PHE A 140 -4.45 4.80 -15.11
C PHE A 140 -4.77 6.26 -14.76
N VAL A 141 -4.08 6.86 -13.78
CA VAL A 141 -4.26 8.28 -13.42
C VAL A 141 -3.46 9.19 -14.34
N LYS A 142 -2.27 8.76 -14.78
CA LYS A 142 -1.40 9.53 -15.68
C LYS A 142 -2.07 9.80 -17.02
N ASP A 143 -2.85 8.84 -17.51
CA ASP A 143 -3.61 8.95 -18.77
C ASP A 143 -4.85 9.86 -18.64
N ALA A 144 -5.32 10.15 -17.42
CA ALA A 144 -6.50 10.98 -17.17
C ALA A 144 -6.21 12.49 -17.04
N GLY A 145 -4.99 12.94 -17.28
CA GLY A 145 -4.64 14.37 -17.30
C GLY A 145 -4.49 15.00 -15.91
N ALA A 146 -3.99 14.27 -14.94
CA ALA A 146 -3.66 14.81 -13.62
C ALA A 146 -2.59 15.90 -13.75
N ALA A 147 -2.90 17.11 -13.24
CA ALA A 147 -2.06 18.28 -13.37
C ALA A 147 -0.72 18.10 -12.63
N ASP A 148 0.33 18.49 -13.35
CA ASP A 148 1.71 18.61 -12.89
C ASP A 148 1.82 19.51 -11.65
N SER A 149 2.31 18.98 -10.54
CA SER A 149 2.85 19.78 -9.44
C SER A 149 4.15 19.14 -8.98
N GLY A 150 5.26 19.61 -9.56
CA GLY A 150 6.57 19.06 -9.31
C GLY A 150 7.12 19.27 -7.92
N SER A 151 7.75 18.25 -7.38
CA SER A 151 9.01 18.38 -6.64
C SER A 151 9.80 17.08 -6.76
N LYS A 152 11.09 17.16 -7.03
CA LYS A 152 12.00 16.02 -7.18
C LYS A 152 12.49 15.60 -5.82
N GLY A 153 12.41 14.29 -5.56
CA GLY A 153 12.63 13.64 -4.30
C GLY A 153 14.06 13.47 -3.84
N GLY A 154 14.17 12.98 -2.64
CA GLY A 154 15.32 12.42 -1.96
C GLY A 154 15.06 12.30 -0.47
N ALA A 155 15.15 11.05 0.05
CA ALA A 155 15.20 10.64 1.46
C ALA A 155 14.03 11.03 2.40
N ALA A 156 13.50 10.04 3.13
CA ALA A 156 12.46 10.12 4.16
C ALA A 156 11.36 11.15 3.85
N GLU A 157 10.52 10.84 2.88
CA GLU A 157 9.49 11.77 2.45
C GLU A 157 8.34 11.75 3.44
N THR A 158 8.17 12.86 4.14
CA THR A 158 7.01 13.12 5.00
C THR A 158 6.09 14.09 4.27
N TYR A 159 4.81 13.76 4.21
CA TYR A 159 3.78 14.65 3.68
C TYR A 159 2.70 14.89 4.74
N THR A 160 2.40 16.17 4.96
CA THR A 160 1.29 16.60 5.81
C THR A 160 0.20 17.23 4.95
N VAL A 161 -1.06 16.90 5.21
CA VAL A 161 -2.20 17.46 4.48
C VAL A 161 -2.20 19.00 4.62
N PRO A 162 -2.12 19.77 3.52
CA PRO A 162 -2.22 21.21 3.57
C PRO A 162 -3.60 21.67 4.05
N SER A 163 -3.67 22.82 4.70
CA SER A 163 -4.95 23.46 5.09
C SER A 163 -5.84 23.82 3.90
N ALA A 164 -5.25 24.05 2.71
CA ALA A 164 -5.96 24.23 1.45
C ALA A 164 -5.89 22.93 0.62
N ARG A 165 -6.90 22.07 0.72
CA ARG A 165 -7.01 20.80 0.00
C ARG A 165 -7.46 21.07 -1.44
N SER A 166 -6.56 20.99 -2.42
CA SER A 166 -6.91 21.22 -3.83
C SER A 166 -6.67 20.02 -4.76
N SER A 167 -5.96 18.99 -4.31
CA SER A 167 -5.53 17.87 -5.17
C SER A 167 -5.58 16.53 -4.43
N ILE A 168 -5.59 15.43 -5.20
CA ILE A 168 -5.36 14.08 -4.72
C ILE A 168 -3.86 13.88 -4.51
N ILE A 169 -3.49 13.23 -3.42
CA ILE A 169 -2.11 12.90 -3.08
C ILE A 169 -1.89 11.41 -3.35
N PHE A 170 -0.85 11.08 -4.12
CA PHE A 170 -0.48 9.69 -4.41
C PHE A 170 0.66 9.26 -3.51
N VAL A 171 0.55 8.02 -2.97
CA VAL A 171 1.56 7.42 -2.10
C VAL A 171 1.77 5.99 -2.54
N ASN A 172 3.03 5.62 -2.73
CA ASN A 172 3.43 4.24 -2.88
C ASN A 172 4.40 3.88 -1.76
N PRO A 173 4.10 2.90 -0.90
CA PRO A 173 4.99 2.52 0.19
C PRO A 173 6.22 1.73 -0.31
N GLY A 174 6.30 1.39 -1.61
CA GLY A 174 7.28 0.47 -2.15
C GLY A 174 6.87 -0.98 -1.96
N SER A 175 7.84 -1.88 -1.93
CA SER A 175 7.64 -3.32 -1.70
C SER A 175 8.40 -3.78 -0.47
N ILE A 176 7.75 -4.63 0.33
CA ILE A 176 8.38 -5.29 1.47
C ILE A 176 9.20 -6.50 1.00
N GLY A 177 8.64 -7.33 0.10
CA GLY A 177 9.24 -8.61 -0.29
C GLY A 177 10.17 -8.53 -1.50
N HIS A 178 9.97 -7.55 -2.38
CA HIS A 178 10.70 -7.46 -3.66
C HIS A 178 10.92 -6.01 -4.13
N PRO A 179 11.65 -5.18 -3.35
CA PRO A 179 11.87 -3.78 -3.70
C PRO A 179 12.66 -3.62 -5.00
N LYS A 180 12.26 -2.66 -5.85
CA LYS A 180 12.96 -2.31 -7.10
C LYS A 180 13.78 -1.02 -6.99
N ASP A 181 13.68 -0.34 -5.87
CA ASP A 181 14.37 0.92 -5.57
C ASP A 181 15.47 0.78 -4.50
N GLY A 182 15.88 -0.46 -4.22
CA GLY A 182 17.06 -0.80 -3.43
C GLY A 182 16.82 -1.15 -1.97
N SER A 183 15.64 -0.88 -1.40
CA SER A 183 15.35 -1.24 0.00
C SER A 183 13.88 -1.52 0.24
N ALA A 184 13.59 -2.51 1.09
CA ALA A 184 12.25 -2.74 1.62
C ALA A 184 11.75 -1.50 2.36
N SER A 185 10.48 -1.17 2.18
CA SER A 185 9.90 0.05 2.72
C SER A 185 8.41 -0.11 3.01
N TYR A 186 7.90 0.76 3.86
CA TYR A 186 6.50 0.89 4.23
C TYR A 186 6.17 2.37 4.45
N ALA A 187 4.90 2.70 4.61
CA ALA A 187 4.50 4.04 5.02
C ALA A 187 3.77 3.99 6.37
N VAL A 188 3.84 5.09 7.09
CA VAL A 188 3.06 5.31 8.31
C VAL A 188 2.14 6.51 8.08
N TRP A 189 0.86 6.31 8.32
CA TRP A 189 -0.12 7.39 8.41
C TRP A 189 -0.39 7.68 9.87
N ASP A 190 -0.32 8.94 10.25
CA ASP A 190 -0.70 9.41 11.58
C ASP A 190 -1.36 10.79 11.51
N ASN A 191 -2.66 10.87 11.82
CA ASN A 191 -3.42 12.10 11.95
C ASN A 191 -3.20 13.13 10.82
N GLY A 192 -3.30 12.71 9.57
CA GLY A 192 -3.17 13.60 8.40
C GLY A 192 -1.73 13.74 7.89
N THR A 193 -0.78 13.01 8.44
CA THR A 193 0.61 12.96 7.96
C THR A 193 0.92 11.57 7.44
N VAL A 194 1.58 11.47 6.30
CA VAL A 194 2.12 10.22 5.78
C VAL A 194 3.64 10.32 5.68
N GLU A 195 4.34 9.28 6.11
CA GLU A 195 5.80 9.21 6.13
C GLU A 195 6.26 7.86 5.57
N LEU A 196 7.22 7.90 4.63
CA LEU A 196 7.91 6.70 4.13
C LEU A 196 9.04 6.30 5.08
N ARG A 197 9.16 4.99 5.31
CA ARG A 197 10.13 4.38 6.21
C ARG A 197 10.91 3.26 5.53
#